data_2f3facc510202c5e67150bde1d33fae1
#
_entry.id   2f3facc510202c5e67150bde1d33fae1
#
_cell.length_a   1.000
_cell.length_b   1.000
_cell.length_c   1.000
_cell.angle_alpha   90.00
_cell.angle_beta   90.00
_cell.angle_gamma   90.00
#
_symmetry.space_group_name_H-M   'P 1'
#
loop_
_entity.id
_entity.type
_entity.pdbx_description
1 polymer ?
#
loop_
_entity_poly.entity_id
_entity_poly.type
_entity_poly.pdbx_seq_one_letter_code
_entity_poly.pdbx_strand_id
1 'polypeptide(L)'
;ALPICIDPAQYLESSRTAYCADLGDMTDAEQSAYFAGLYEAAWDSAFAGEDVAGGWSMECRVDNERDIYSMYGSFLFMGIALGLLFTMAAVLIIYYKQISEGLDDKTRFSIMRKVGLSQSEAKRSIHSQILTVFFLPLITAGIHIVFAFPIINCILRAMMLQQVTTFIVCTAVTFAVFAVFYAIVYALTAKVYYRIVSEN
;
A
#
# COMPACT_ATOMS: atom_id res chain seq x y z
N ALA A 1 3.48 9.36 -31.68
CA ALA A 1 2.63 10.55 -31.80
C ALA A 1 1.18 10.10 -31.77
N LEU A 2 0.48 10.35 -30.68
CA LEU A 2 -0.96 10.18 -30.61
C LEU A 2 -1.63 11.41 -31.22
N PRO A 3 -2.50 11.27 -32.22
CA PRO A 3 -3.27 12.40 -32.70
C PRO A 3 -4.29 12.79 -31.63
N ILE A 4 -4.06 13.93 -30.98
CA ILE A 4 -5.08 14.56 -30.17
C ILE A 4 -6.06 15.20 -31.12
N CYS A 5 -7.27 14.64 -31.25
CA CYS A 5 -8.38 15.31 -31.92
C CYS A 5 -8.84 16.49 -31.05
N ILE A 6 -8.38 17.68 -31.37
CA ILE A 6 -8.82 18.92 -30.78
C ILE A 6 -9.76 19.60 -31.76
N ASP A 7 -10.89 20.13 -31.27
CA ASP A 7 -11.86 20.90 -32.04
C ASP A 7 -11.17 22.05 -32.78
N PRO A 8 -11.31 22.17 -34.13
CA PRO A 8 -10.70 23.23 -34.91
C PRO A 8 -11.02 24.64 -34.43
N ALA A 9 -12.16 24.85 -33.75
CA ALA A 9 -12.53 26.16 -33.21
C ALA A 9 -11.72 26.57 -31.97
N GLN A 10 -11.16 25.60 -31.21
CA GLN A 10 -10.24 25.86 -30.09
C GLN A 10 -8.79 26.10 -30.52
N TYR A 11 -8.46 25.80 -31.78
CA TYR A 11 -7.11 25.97 -32.31
C TYR A 11 -6.65 27.41 -32.45
N LEU A 12 -7.56 28.37 -32.49
CA LEU A 12 -7.24 29.77 -32.70
C LEU A 12 -6.83 30.51 -31.42
N GLU A 13 -7.08 29.93 -30.23
CA GLU A 13 -6.70 30.58 -28.96
C GLU A 13 -5.50 29.96 -28.22
N SER A 14 -5.03 28.77 -28.59
CA SER A 14 -3.82 28.19 -27.99
C SER A 14 -3.12 27.20 -28.92
N SER A 15 -2.28 27.70 -29.84
CA SER A 15 -1.37 26.85 -30.58
C SER A 15 -0.21 26.41 -29.67
N ARG A 16 -0.18 25.12 -29.30
CA ARG A 16 0.99 24.52 -28.63
C ARG A 16 1.87 23.87 -29.69
N THR A 17 3.07 24.36 -29.84
CA THR A 17 4.07 23.72 -30.68
C THR A 17 5.01 22.93 -29.76
N ALA A 18 5.07 21.60 -29.94
CA ALA A 18 5.99 20.75 -29.19
C ALA A 18 7.17 20.35 -30.09
N TYR A 19 8.35 20.59 -29.60
CA TYR A 19 9.60 20.11 -30.22
C TYR A 19 10.12 18.95 -29.40
N CYS A 20 10.36 17.81 -30.08
CA CYS A 20 10.97 16.64 -29.46
C CYS A 20 12.37 16.48 -30.04
N ALA A 21 13.37 16.43 -29.17
CA ALA A 21 14.75 16.14 -29.56
C ALA A 21 15.15 14.77 -28.97
N ASP A 22 15.77 13.94 -29.79
CA ASP A 22 16.43 12.72 -29.35
C ASP A 22 17.92 13.02 -29.17
N LEU A 23 18.44 12.82 -27.98
CA LEU A 23 19.84 13.12 -27.62
C LEU A 23 20.78 11.92 -27.92
N GLY A 24 20.28 10.86 -28.57
CA GLY A 24 21.08 9.73 -29.03
C GLY A 24 21.74 8.95 -27.89
N ASP A 25 23.04 8.67 -28.05
CA ASP A 25 23.83 7.80 -27.16
C ASP A 25 24.35 8.51 -25.87
N MET A 26 23.80 9.66 -25.51
CA MET A 26 24.17 10.33 -24.26
C MET A 26 23.74 9.53 -23.05
N THR A 27 24.58 9.51 -22.01
CA THR A 27 24.22 8.93 -20.72
C THR A 27 23.13 9.75 -20.03
N ASP A 28 22.37 9.15 -19.12
CA ASP A 28 21.29 9.81 -18.37
C ASP A 28 21.77 11.09 -17.66
N ALA A 29 23.00 11.08 -17.12
CA ALA A 29 23.59 12.22 -16.46
C ALA A 29 23.94 13.35 -17.45
N GLU A 30 24.41 13.03 -18.63
CA GLU A 30 24.71 13.99 -19.70
C GLU A 30 23.42 14.58 -20.27
N GLN A 31 22.38 13.77 -20.45
CA GLN A 31 21.06 14.24 -20.90
C GLN A 31 20.45 15.23 -19.91
N SER A 32 20.50 14.92 -18.62
CA SER A 32 19.99 15.82 -17.56
C SER A 32 20.79 17.12 -17.49
N ALA A 33 22.13 17.06 -17.58
CA ALA A 33 22.99 18.24 -17.59
C ALA A 33 22.77 19.14 -18.81
N TYR A 34 22.63 18.52 -19.99
CA TYR A 34 22.34 19.24 -21.25
C TYR A 34 20.97 19.92 -21.19
N PHE A 35 19.96 19.22 -20.66
CA PHE A 35 18.63 19.75 -20.49
C PHE A 35 18.61 20.93 -19.50
N ALA A 36 19.34 20.84 -18.38
CA ALA A 36 19.46 21.94 -17.42
C ALA A 36 20.06 23.20 -18.07
N GLY A 37 21.11 23.04 -18.89
CA GLY A 37 21.69 24.14 -19.62
C GLY A 37 20.75 24.76 -20.67
N LEU A 38 19.96 23.93 -21.36
CA LEU A 38 18.93 24.41 -22.28
C LEU A 38 17.82 25.18 -21.54
N TYR A 39 17.43 24.67 -20.39
CA TYR A 39 16.39 25.27 -19.57
C TYR A 39 16.83 26.69 -19.11
N GLU A 40 18.05 26.83 -18.60
CA GLU A 40 18.62 28.15 -18.22
C GLU A 40 18.70 29.11 -19.40
N ALA A 41 19.21 28.64 -20.55
CA ALA A 41 19.31 29.48 -21.75
C ALA A 41 17.93 29.90 -22.27
N ALA A 42 16.95 29.00 -22.24
CA ALA A 42 15.57 29.31 -22.62
C ALA A 42 14.90 30.29 -21.64
N TRP A 43 15.17 30.14 -20.35
CA TRP A 43 14.68 31.04 -19.31
C TRP A 43 15.22 32.43 -19.52
N ASP A 44 16.54 32.60 -19.67
CA ASP A 44 17.18 33.88 -19.90
C ASP A 44 16.67 34.55 -21.18
N SER A 45 16.47 33.78 -22.27
CA SER A 45 15.93 34.34 -23.52
C SER A 45 14.46 34.75 -23.41
N ALA A 46 13.65 34.01 -22.66
CA ALA A 46 12.23 34.30 -22.47
C ALA A 46 11.98 35.58 -21.65
N PHE A 47 12.88 35.90 -20.71
CA PHE A 47 12.78 37.11 -19.90
C PHE A 47 13.55 38.32 -20.48
N ALA A 48 14.38 38.09 -21.50
CA ALA A 48 15.07 39.18 -22.22
C ALA A 48 14.17 39.89 -23.26
N GLY A 49 13.00 39.35 -23.61
CA GLY A 49 12.05 39.88 -24.57
C GLY A 49 10.75 40.32 -23.90
N GLU A 50 10.29 41.54 -24.13
CA GLU A 50 9.10 42.13 -23.50
C GLU A 50 7.73 41.50 -23.88
N ASP A 51 7.70 40.51 -24.78
CA ASP A 51 6.43 39.99 -25.34
C ASP A 51 6.31 38.46 -25.40
N VAL A 52 6.71 37.73 -24.37
CA VAL A 52 6.35 36.28 -24.29
C VAL A 52 5.00 36.09 -23.60
N ALA A 53 3.93 36.37 -24.31
CA ALA A 53 2.55 36.11 -23.86
C ALA A 53 2.15 34.63 -23.86
N GLY A 54 3.12 33.70 -23.96
CA GLY A 54 2.89 32.24 -23.98
C GLY A 54 3.68 31.52 -22.89
N GLY A 55 3.01 30.72 -22.06
CA GLY A 55 3.72 29.79 -21.17
C GLY A 55 4.46 28.74 -21.97
N TRP A 56 5.73 28.50 -21.67
CA TRP A 56 6.49 27.38 -22.20
C TRP A 56 6.85 26.41 -21.08
N SER A 57 6.96 25.14 -21.41
CA SER A 57 7.42 24.10 -20.49
C SER A 57 8.40 23.19 -21.23
N MET A 58 9.47 22.84 -20.57
CA MET A 58 10.42 21.85 -21.06
C MET A 58 10.40 20.65 -20.13
N GLU A 59 10.41 19.46 -20.71
CA GLU A 59 10.41 18.20 -19.97
C GLU A 59 11.55 17.31 -20.46
N CYS A 60 12.39 16.86 -19.54
CA CYS A 60 13.39 15.83 -19.79
C CYS A 60 12.83 14.46 -19.41
N ARG A 61 12.93 13.49 -20.32
CA ARG A 61 12.42 12.15 -20.06
C ARG A 61 13.12 11.50 -18.86
N VAL A 62 14.45 11.68 -18.76
CA VAL A 62 15.26 11.08 -17.69
C VAL A 62 14.88 11.64 -16.31
N ASP A 63 14.76 12.97 -16.22
CA ASP A 63 14.40 13.64 -14.97
C ASP A 63 12.95 13.31 -14.58
N ASN A 64 12.03 13.32 -15.54
CA ASN A 64 10.64 12.97 -15.31
C ASN A 64 10.48 11.50 -14.85
N GLU A 65 11.23 10.56 -15.45
CA GLU A 65 11.26 9.16 -15.02
C GLU A 65 11.79 9.03 -13.58
N ARG A 66 12.85 9.74 -13.24
CA ARG A 66 13.44 9.77 -11.90
C ARG A 66 12.48 10.31 -10.85
N ASP A 67 11.80 11.41 -11.18
CA ASP A 67 10.81 12.04 -10.29
C ASP A 67 9.61 11.11 -10.04
N ILE A 68 9.14 10.43 -11.08
CA ILE A 68 8.08 9.42 -10.98
C ILE A 68 8.50 8.28 -10.04
N TYR A 69 9.70 7.69 -10.24
CA TYR A 69 10.20 6.62 -9.37
C TYR A 69 10.40 7.10 -7.93
N SER A 70 10.88 8.31 -7.73
CA SER A 70 11.04 8.90 -6.40
C SER A 70 9.71 9.07 -5.69
N MET A 71 8.70 9.56 -6.40
CA MET A 71 7.34 9.73 -5.89
C MET A 71 6.71 8.38 -5.48
N TYR A 72 6.75 7.39 -6.39
CA TYR A 72 6.21 6.06 -6.08
C TYR A 72 6.99 5.36 -4.96
N GLY A 73 8.31 5.51 -4.93
CA GLY A 73 9.17 5.00 -3.86
C GLY A 73 8.80 5.58 -2.50
N SER A 74 8.52 6.87 -2.44
CA SER A 74 8.10 7.57 -1.21
C SER A 74 6.74 7.08 -0.72
N PHE A 75 5.77 6.89 -1.62
CA PHE A 75 4.47 6.31 -1.26
C PHE A 75 4.59 4.86 -0.78
N LEU A 76 5.43 4.06 -1.43
CA LEU A 76 5.70 2.68 -1.02
C LEU A 76 6.33 2.63 0.38
N PHE A 77 7.34 3.46 0.63
CA PHE A 77 7.97 3.56 1.95
C PHE A 77 6.97 3.95 3.04
N MET A 78 6.16 4.98 2.79
CA MET A 78 5.11 5.40 3.72
C MET A 78 4.09 4.30 3.98
N GLY A 79 3.65 3.60 2.92
CA GLY A 79 2.72 2.47 3.03
C GLY A 79 3.27 1.33 3.88
N ILE A 80 4.54 0.96 3.68
CA ILE A 80 5.20 -0.09 4.47
C ILE A 80 5.35 0.35 5.92
N ALA A 81 5.84 1.57 6.17
CA ALA A 81 6.04 2.08 7.53
C ALA A 81 4.72 2.13 8.32
N LEU A 82 3.67 2.66 7.71
CA LEU A 82 2.34 2.76 8.31
C LEU A 82 1.73 1.36 8.52
N GLY A 83 1.87 0.47 7.54
CA GLY A 83 1.41 -0.91 7.62
C GLY A 83 2.07 -1.67 8.77
N LEU A 84 3.39 -1.55 8.95
CA LEU A 84 4.12 -2.13 10.07
C LEU A 84 3.63 -1.58 11.41
N LEU A 85 3.45 -0.27 11.51
CA LEU A 85 2.98 0.38 12.74
C LEU A 85 1.59 -0.13 13.15
N PHE A 86 0.65 -0.15 12.21
CA PHE A 86 -0.70 -0.66 12.49
C PHE A 86 -0.71 -2.16 12.79
N THR A 87 0.12 -2.95 12.12
CA THR A 87 0.24 -4.38 12.39
C THR A 87 0.77 -4.63 13.80
N MET A 88 1.81 -3.91 14.23
CA MET A 88 2.32 -4.01 15.59
C MET A 88 1.29 -3.61 16.63
N ALA A 89 0.56 -2.52 16.40
CA ALA A 89 -0.53 -2.08 17.29
C ALA A 89 -1.64 -3.15 17.40
N ALA A 90 -2.06 -3.72 16.27
CA ALA A 90 -3.06 -4.79 16.25
C ALA A 90 -2.61 -6.03 17.02
N VAL A 91 -1.35 -6.46 16.83
CA VAL A 91 -0.77 -7.60 17.55
C VAL A 91 -0.78 -7.36 19.06
N LEU A 92 -0.37 -6.17 19.51
CA LEU A 92 -0.37 -5.83 20.93
C LEU A 92 -1.77 -5.84 21.51
N ILE A 93 -2.74 -5.24 20.82
CA ILE A 93 -4.15 -5.21 21.27
C ILE A 93 -4.68 -6.65 21.41
N ILE A 94 -4.50 -7.49 20.41
CA ILE A 94 -4.95 -8.88 20.42
C ILE A 94 -4.25 -9.65 21.54
N TYR A 95 -2.94 -9.49 21.68
CA TYR A 95 -2.16 -10.17 22.72
C TYR A 95 -2.65 -9.83 24.13
N TYR A 96 -2.78 -8.55 24.45
CA TYR A 96 -3.27 -8.13 25.78
C TYR A 96 -4.72 -8.53 26.03
N LYS A 97 -5.57 -8.46 25.02
CA LYS A 97 -6.96 -8.94 25.11
C LYS A 97 -6.98 -10.43 25.46
N GLN A 98 -6.19 -11.26 24.79
CA GLN A 98 -6.15 -12.70 25.05
C GLN A 98 -5.59 -13.05 26.43
N ILE A 99 -4.62 -12.29 26.95
CA ILE A 99 -4.12 -12.49 28.32
C ILE A 99 -5.23 -12.15 29.33
N SER A 100 -5.91 -11.04 29.16
CA SER A 100 -7.02 -10.64 30.04
C SER A 100 -8.14 -11.67 30.04
N GLU A 101 -8.59 -12.09 28.87
CA GLU A 101 -9.61 -13.15 28.72
C GLU A 101 -9.14 -14.49 29.34
N GLY A 102 -7.86 -14.85 29.16
CA GLY A 102 -7.28 -16.07 29.74
C GLY A 102 -7.28 -16.05 31.27
N LEU A 103 -7.05 -14.91 31.91
CA LEU A 103 -7.10 -14.77 33.35
C LEU A 103 -8.54 -14.91 33.88
N ASP A 104 -9.51 -14.28 33.21
CA ASP A 104 -10.93 -14.40 33.57
C ASP A 104 -11.45 -15.82 33.39
N ASP A 105 -11.08 -16.47 32.30
CA ASP A 105 -11.47 -17.84 31.97
C ASP A 105 -10.81 -18.87 32.90
N LYS A 106 -9.61 -18.60 33.43
CA LYS A 106 -8.96 -19.48 34.41
C LYS A 106 -9.88 -19.80 35.58
N THR A 107 -10.54 -18.80 36.11
CA THR A 107 -11.48 -18.97 37.23
C THR A 107 -12.71 -19.78 36.82
N ARG A 108 -13.28 -19.49 35.65
CA ARG A 108 -14.43 -20.23 35.09
C ARG A 108 -14.11 -21.70 34.82
N PHE A 109 -12.98 -21.98 34.20
CA PHE A 109 -12.54 -23.36 33.94
C PHE A 109 -12.22 -24.13 35.20
N SER A 110 -11.68 -23.49 36.25
CA SER A 110 -11.47 -24.14 37.54
C SER A 110 -12.78 -24.61 38.18
N ILE A 111 -13.84 -23.82 38.07
CA ILE A 111 -15.18 -24.19 38.56
C ILE A 111 -15.77 -25.33 37.70
N MET A 112 -15.70 -25.22 36.36
CA MET A 112 -16.23 -26.26 35.47
C MET A 112 -15.52 -27.61 35.63
N ARG A 113 -14.22 -27.62 35.92
CA ARG A 113 -13.49 -28.86 36.27
C ARG A 113 -14.01 -29.50 37.54
N LYS A 114 -14.41 -28.75 38.55
CA LYS A 114 -15.00 -29.26 39.81
C LYS A 114 -16.37 -29.91 39.55
N VAL A 115 -17.08 -29.50 38.49
CA VAL A 115 -18.39 -30.05 38.10
C VAL A 115 -18.28 -31.25 37.13
N GLY A 116 -17.05 -31.62 36.71
CA GLY A 116 -16.80 -32.80 35.90
C GLY A 116 -16.43 -32.59 34.45
N LEU A 117 -16.13 -31.36 34.03
CA LEU A 117 -15.66 -31.08 32.66
C LEU A 117 -14.26 -31.69 32.44
N SER A 118 -14.11 -32.47 31.36
CA SER A 118 -12.81 -33.03 31.01
C SER A 118 -11.85 -31.99 30.50
N GLN A 119 -10.53 -32.19 30.69
CA GLN A 119 -9.50 -31.27 30.17
C GLN A 119 -9.53 -31.17 28.63
N SER A 120 -9.92 -32.24 27.94
CA SER A 120 -10.03 -32.26 26.49
C SER A 120 -11.15 -31.38 25.94
N GLU A 121 -12.30 -31.41 26.62
CA GLU A 121 -13.46 -30.57 26.26
C GLU A 121 -13.17 -29.08 26.52
N ALA A 122 -12.54 -28.75 27.65
CA ALA A 122 -12.08 -27.40 27.94
C ALA A 122 -11.12 -26.88 26.86
N LYS A 123 -10.10 -27.66 26.51
CA LYS A 123 -9.14 -27.28 25.46
C LYS A 123 -9.82 -27.07 24.10
N ARG A 124 -10.76 -27.91 23.72
CA ARG A 124 -11.48 -27.79 22.44
C ARG A 124 -12.34 -26.53 22.40
N SER A 125 -13.03 -26.21 23.48
CA SER A 125 -13.84 -24.99 23.60
C SER A 125 -12.97 -23.72 23.48
N ILE A 126 -11.86 -23.67 24.22
CA ILE A 126 -10.88 -22.59 24.16
C ILE A 126 -10.33 -22.42 22.75
N HIS A 127 -9.92 -23.51 22.11
CA HIS A 127 -9.35 -23.46 20.76
C HIS A 127 -10.34 -22.87 19.75
N SER A 128 -11.60 -23.28 19.80
CA SER A 128 -12.65 -22.75 18.92
C SER A 128 -12.89 -21.26 19.13
N GLN A 129 -12.91 -20.81 20.38
CA GLN A 129 -13.11 -19.40 20.73
C GLN A 129 -11.95 -18.51 20.23
N ILE A 130 -10.71 -18.90 20.53
CA ILE A 130 -9.53 -18.16 20.11
C ILE A 130 -9.47 -18.12 18.58
N LEU A 131 -9.73 -19.23 17.91
CA LEU A 131 -9.72 -19.32 16.46
C LEU A 131 -10.73 -18.36 15.83
N THR A 132 -11.93 -18.29 16.37
CA THR A 132 -12.97 -17.37 15.88
C THR A 132 -12.54 -15.90 16.04
N VAL A 133 -12.03 -15.51 17.21
CA VAL A 133 -11.59 -14.13 17.48
C VAL A 133 -10.44 -13.73 16.56
N PHE A 134 -9.52 -14.65 16.24
CA PHE A 134 -8.39 -14.35 15.37
C PHE A 134 -8.75 -14.32 13.89
N PHE A 135 -9.55 -15.28 13.41
CA PHE A 135 -9.82 -15.37 11.97
C PHE A 135 -10.93 -14.43 11.49
N LEU A 136 -11.81 -13.99 12.36
CA LEU A 136 -12.87 -13.04 12.00
C LEU A 136 -12.34 -11.73 11.40
N PRO A 137 -11.34 -11.05 12.00
CA PRO A 137 -10.77 -9.83 11.41
C PRO A 137 -10.10 -10.09 10.05
N LEU A 138 -9.44 -11.25 9.88
CA LEU A 138 -8.79 -11.59 8.62
C LEU A 138 -9.81 -11.81 7.49
N ILE A 139 -10.91 -12.51 7.78
CA ILE A 139 -12.02 -12.71 6.83
C ILE A 139 -12.64 -11.36 6.46
N THR A 140 -12.89 -10.51 7.46
CA THR A 140 -13.46 -9.17 7.25
C THR A 140 -12.52 -8.30 6.40
N ALA A 141 -11.21 -8.36 6.64
CA ALA A 141 -10.21 -7.68 5.81
C ALA A 141 -10.25 -8.16 4.36
N GLY A 142 -10.35 -9.47 4.13
CA GLY A 142 -10.49 -10.04 2.79
C GLY A 142 -11.75 -9.54 2.06
N ILE A 143 -12.88 -9.50 2.76
CA ILE A 143 -14.13 -8.95 2.23
C ILE A 143 -13.97 -7.47 1.86
N HIS A 144 -13.37 -6.66 2.74
CA HIS A 144 -13.11 -5.24 2.46
C HIS A 144 -12.22 -5.03 1.24
N ILE A 145 -11.17 -5.86 1.04
CA ILE A 145 -10.31 -5.79 -0.14
C ILE A 145 -11.13 -6.04 -1.42
N VAL A 146 -12.02 -7.05 -1.41
CA VAL A 146 -12.86 -7.35 -2.57
C VAL A 146 -13.78 -6.17 -2.92
N PHE A 147 -14.41 -5.55 -1.92
CA PHE A 147 -15.26 -4.38 -2.15
C PHE A 147 -14.47 -3.11 -2.53
N ALA A 148 -13.26 -2.93 -2.00
CA ALA A 148 -12.40 -1.81 -2.33
C ALA A 148 -11.76 -1.93 -3.73
N PHE A 149 -11.64 -3.14 -4.27
CA PHE A 149 -10.94 -3.42 -5.53
C PHE A 149 -11.38 -2.55 -6.71
N PRO A 150 -12.70 -2.36 -6.99
CA PRO A 150 -13.13 -1.53 -8.12
C PRO A 150 -12.70 -0.06 -7.96
N ILE A 151 -12.77 0.47 -6.74
CA ILE A 151 -12.40 1.85 -6.44
C ILE A 151 -10.91 2.06 -6.62
N ILE A 152 -10.09 1.17 -6.06
CA ILE A 152 -8.63 1.24 -6.19
C ILE A 152 -8.20 1.09 -7.65
N ASN A 153 -8.83 0.18 -8.40
CA ASN A 153 -8.55 0.01 -9.82
C ASN A 153 -8.91 1.26 -10.64
N CYS A 154 -9.99 1.97 -10.28
CA CYS A 154 -10.34 3.23 -10.90
C CYS A 154 -9.27 4.31 -10.65
N ILE A 155 -8.77 4.42 -9.42
CA ILE A 155 -7.69 5.34 -9.05
C ILE A 155 -6.40 5.00 -9.80
N LEU A 156 -6.01 3.72 -9.86
CA LEU A 156 -4.81 3.28 -10.59
C LEU A 156 -4.89 3.60 -12.08
N ARG A 157 -6.05 3.43 -12.69
CA ARG A 157 -6.28 3.82 -14.10
C ARG A 157 -6.15 5.32 -14.30
N ALA A 158 -6.66 6.14 -13.38
CA ALA A 158 -6.51 7.59 -13.43
C ALA A 158 -5.03 8.02 -13.32
N MET A 159 -4.19 7.22 -12.65
CA MET A 159 -2.73 7.39 -12.56
C MET A 159 -1.96 6.74 -13.73
N MET A 160 -2.64 6.39 -14.82
CA MET A 160 -2.06 5.72 -16.00
C MET A 160 -1.51 4.31 -15.76
N LEU A 161 -1.77 3.70 -14.62
CA LEU A 161 -1.38 2.33 -14.29
C LEU A 161 -2.47 1.36 -14.77
N GLN A 162 -2.30 0.80 -15.98
CA GLN A 162 -3.34 -0.01 -16.63
C GLN A 162 -3.19 -1.53 -16.40
N GLN A 163 -2.17 -1.98 -15.69
CA GLN A 163 -1.90 -3.41 -15.51
C GLN A 163 -2.70 -4.01 -14.34
N VAL A 164 -3.98 -4.29 -14.58
CA VAL A 164 -4.90 -4.88 -13.60
C VAL A 164 -4.39 -6.24 -13.08
N THR A 165 -3.78 -7.07 -13.95
CA THR A 165 -3.25 -8.38 -13.56
C THR A 165 -2.14 -8.25 -12.53
N THR A 166 -1.20 -7.34 -12.72
CA THR A 166 -0.12 -7.08 -11.76
C THR A 166 -0.69 -6.63 -10.41
N PHE A 167 -1.70 -5.76 -10.43
CA PHE A 167 -2.37 -5.31 -9.20
C PHE A 167 -3.03 -6.47 -8.44
N ILE A 168 -3.76 -7.36 -9.14
CA ILE A 168 -4.38 -8.54 -8.53
C ILE A 168 -3.32 -9.45 -7.88
N VAL A 169 -2.24 -9.75 -8.60
CA VAL A 169 -1.16 -10.62 -8.10
C VAL A 169 -0.50 -10.00 -6.87
N CYS A 170 -0.13 -8.73 -6.94
CA CYS A 170 0.49 -8.03 -5.79
C CYS A 170 -0.44 -8.01 -4.58
N THR A 171 -1.73 -7.74 -4.77
CA THR A 171 -2.73 -7.74 -3.69
C THR A 171 -2.87 -9.14 -3.07
N ALA A 172 -2.95 -10.19 -3.89
CA ALA A 172 -3.06 -11.57 -3.41
C ALA A 172 -1.81 -12.01 -2.64
N VAL A 173 -0.61 -11.69 -3.15
CA VAL A 173 0.66 -12.00 -2.47
C VAL A 173 0.76 -11.26 -1.14
N THR A 174 0.44 -9.97 -1.12
CA THR A 174 0.46 -9.17 0.12
C THR A 174 -0.51 -9.72 1.15
N PHE A 175 -1.73 -10.07 0.74
CA PHE A 175 -2.72 -10.68 1.63
C PHE A 175 -2.25 -12.04 2.17
N ALA A 176 -1.64 -12.89 1.33
CA ALA A 176 -1.08 -14.17 1.74
C ALA A 176 0.06 -14.01 2.76
N VAL A 177 1.00 -13.09 2.52
CA VAL A 177 2.09 -12.78 3.47
C VAL A 177 1.52 -12.31 4.81
N PHE A 178 0.53 -11.42 4.78
CA PHE A 178 -0.15 -10.93 5.97
C PHE A 178 -0.88 -12.07 6.72
N ALA A 179 -1.57 -12.97 6.01
CA ALA A 179 -2.26 -14.12 6.59
C ALA A 179 -1.29 -15.08 7.28
N VAL A 180 -0.13 -15.35 6.68
CA VAL A 180 0.93 -16.17 7.28
C VAL A 180 1.47 -15.52 8.56
N PHE A 181 1.80 -14.24 8.50
CA PHE A 181 2.24 -13.49 9.69
C PHE A 181 1.19 -13.55 10.81
N TYR A 182 -0.08 -13.35 10.46
CA TYR A 182 -1.19 -13.40 11.41
C TYR A 182 -1.38 -14.79 12.02
N ALA A 183 -1.17 -15.85 11.24
CA ALA A 183 -1.20 -17.24 11.73
C ALA A 183 -0.06 -17.54 12.74
N ILE A 184 1.12 -16.94 12.53
CA ILE A 184 2.25 -17.04 13.47
C ILE A 184 1.89 -16.36 14.79
N VAL A 185 1.35 -15.15 14.74
CA VAL A 185 0.90 -14.42 15.93
C VAL A 185 -0.17 -15.20 16.69
N TYR A 186 -1.13 -15.78 15.97
CA TYR A 186 -2.14 -16.68 16.54
C TYR A 186 -1.49 -17.84 17.29
N ALA A 187 -0.56 -18.56 16.68
CA ALA A 187 0.10 -19.72 17.29
C ALA A 187 0.86 -19.36 18.58
N LEU A 188 1.55 -18.23 18.56
CA LEU A 188 2.26 -17.72 19.74
C LEU A 188 1.30 -17.32 20.85
N THR A 189 0.25 -16.59 20.52
CA THR A 189 -0.73 -16.10 21.51
C THR A 189 -1.54 -17.24 22.09
N ALA A 190 -1.97 -18.19 21.27
CA ALA A 190 -2.68 -19.39 21.73
C ALA A 190 -1.84 -20.21 22.72
N LYS A 191 -0.52 -20.33 22.47
CA LYS A 191 0.39 -21.03 23.39
C LYS A 191 0.45 -20.34 24.77
N VAL A 192 0.50 -19.02 24.80
CA VAL A 192 0.50 -18.24 26.05
C VAL A 192 -0.82 -18.41 26.78
N TYR A 193 -1.94 -18.29 26.08
CA TYR A 193 -3.27 -18.47 26.64
C TYR A 193 -3.45 -19.85 27.29
N TYR A 194 -3.07 -20.93 26.56
CA TYR A 194 -3.13 -22.30 27.10
C TYR A 194 -2.29 -22.46 28.37
N ARG A 195 -1.12 -21.83 28.42
CA ARG A 195 -0.28 -21.86 29.61
C ARG A 195 -0.98 -21.22 30.80
N ILE A 196 -1.58 -20.04 30.63
CA ILE A 196 -2.29 -19.31 31.71
C ILE A 196 -3.46 -20.15 32.25
N VAL A 197 -4.26 -20.75 31.37
CA VAL A 197 -5.46 -21.50 31.76
C VAL A 197 -5.11 -22.89 32.32
N SER A 198 -3.98 -23.49 31.93
CA SER A 198 -3.56 -24.83 32.40
C SER A 198 -2.72 -24.85 33.65
N GLU A 199 -2.06 -23.74 33.99
CA GLU A 199 -1.31 -23.59 35.25
C GLU A 199 -2.27 -23.48 36.44
N ASN A 200 -2.26 -24.55 37.21
CA ASN A 200 -2.99 -24.65 38.47
C ASN A 200 -1.98 -24.62 39.63
#